data_894f1041d5a7c257d793c0250fd55352
#
_entry.id   894f1041d5a7c257d793c0250fd55352
#
_cell.length_a   1.000
_cell.length_b   1.000
_cell.length_c   1.000
_cell.angle_alpha   90.00
_cell.angle_beta   90.00
_cell.angle_gamma   90.00
#
_symmetry.space_group_name_H-M   'P 1'
#
loop_
_entity.id
_entity.type
_entity.pdbx_description
1 polymer ?
#
loop_
_entity_poly.entity_id
_entity_poly.type
_entity_poly.pdbx_seq_one_letter_code
_entity_poly.pdbx_strand_id
1 'polypeptide(L)'
;MTQEWMQLERKTIEQRKVAEDFYEKNLMNLIDKDYQRRNKKKLFEKVDFLIMTVGTSYEPLVLNINLLKPSRILFLYTERSEWTLEKVVNQCNLSVKSYEKRRVQETDPLTLYQRIKDSYIEWGKPEKIYIDITGGTKAMASAAAMAGGLIDVQLVYVGSDDYLVDFRKPNPGSEQLIFVENPIAVFGDLEIGKAMSLFEQCNYAGAKEKLVRLKDTVPEPDVRQQLDFAYMLAASYEAWDSLDFIRANDAMSRLNQSMLRDSRTHQTFLLMDLRERFVKQGKLLDDLSRIPGLIKDRKQKEILQDKDLMTALMFTMLQNSRVREKQEKYDMASLLLYRLLEMIEQRRLAEYNLYVSRMDYTNMYFDRVNLEGTVDEKRICDNLNTIREEMFGKQYNKFLPTQISLLDGYMLLLALGDEISKMRNGRHMDFLKKLRSMVYLRNNSIFAHGLGPVGVTDYVRFRDFVLDVFSKYCELEDIPYAQYSDDVRWYSPLHSLYYTNIGR
;
A
#
# COMPACT_ATOMS: atom_id res chain seq x y z
N MET A 1 4.05 61.21 3.57
CA MET A 1 2.72 60.58 3.54
C MET A 1 2.49 59.58 4.67
N THR A 2 3.35 58.54 4.88
CA THR A 2 3.17 57.61 6.01
C THR A 2 3.24 58.34 7.36
N GLN A 3 4.23 59.23 7.56
CA GLN A 3 4.35 60.03 8.79
C GLN A 3 3.17 60.98 9.00
N GLU A 4 2.68 61.60 7.95
CA GLU A 4 1.50 62.47 8.01
C GLU A 4 0.25 61.67 8.41
N TRP A 5 0.04 60.50 7.82
CA TRP A 5 -1.04 59.60 8.20
C TRP A 5 -0.93 59.17 9.67
N MET A 6 0.27 58.86 10.16
CA MET A 6 0.51 58.47 11.55
C MET A 6 0.19 59.64 12.54
N GLN A 7 0.37 60.88 12.14
CA GLN A 7 0.10 62.05 12.95
C GLN A 7 -1.37 62.45 13.00
N LEU A 8 -2.23 61.87 12.14
CA LEU A 8 -3.67 62.18 12.17
C LEU A 8 -4.31 61.70 13.47
N GLU A 9 -5.12 62.56 14.09
CA GLU A 9 -5.86 62.20 15.30
C GLU A 9 -6.92 61.12 15.03
N ARG A 10 -7.19 60.27 16.05
CA ARG A 10 -8.14 59.13 15.96
C ARG A 10 -9.01 59.01 17.21
N LYS A 11 -9.23 60.11 17.91
CA LYS A 11 -9.99 60.10 19.17
C LYS A 11 -11.50 59.97 18.92
N THR A 12 -12.02 60.59 17.88
CA THR A 12 -13.44 60.52 17.50
C THR A 12 -13.67 59.61 16.28
N ILE A 13 -14.93 59.30 16.01
CA ILE A 13 -15.31 58.49 14.82
C ILE A 13 -14.99 59.27 13.54
N GLU A 14 -15.25 60.60 13.52
CA GLU A 14 -14.95 61.45 12.37
C GLU A 14 -13.45 61.51 12.10
N GLN A 15 -12.63 61.68 13.12
CA GLN A 15 -11.17 61.68 12.98
C GLN A 15 -10.63 60.37 12.46
N ARG A 16 -11.17 59.26 12.93
CA ARG A 16 -10.80 57.90 12.40
C ARG A 16 -11.18 57.79 10.92
N LYS A 17 -12.35 58.28 10.54
CA LYS A 17 -12.77 58.27 9.14
C LYS A 17 -11.86 59.13 8.26
N VAL A 18 -11.46 60.33 8.72
CA VAL A 18 -10.48 61.15 8.01
C VAL A 18 -9.14 60.46 7.82
N ALA A 19 -8.64 59.77 8.85
CA ALA A 19 -7.39 59.04 8.76
C ALA A 19 -7.49 57.82 7.81
N GLU A 20 -8.64 57.13 7.79
CA GLU A 20 -8.92 56.01 6.85
C GLU A 20 -9.04 56.51 5.41
N ASP A 21 -9.77 57.61 5.17
CA ASP A 21 -9.89 58.24 3.87
C ASP A 21 -8.54 58.73 3.34
N PHE A 22 -7.69 59.28 4.22
CA PHE A 22 -6.32 59.66 3.86
C PHE A 22 -5.49 58.44 3.43
N TYR A 23 -5.55 57.34 4.19
CA TYR A 23 -4.85 56.11 3.88
C TYR A 23 -5.28 55.56 2.52
N GLU A 24 -6.57 55.47 2.29
CA GLU A 24 -7.15 54.95 1.06
C GLU A 24 -6.76 55.77 -0.18
N LYS A 25 -6.88 57.09 -0.09
CA LYS A 25 -6.64 58.01 -1.23
C LYS A 25 -5.15 58.22 -1.53
N ASN A 26 -4.31 58.26 -0.50
CA ASN A 26 -2.91 58.67 -0.67
C ASN A 26 -1.90 57.56 -0.53
N LEU A 27 -2.16 56.53 0.33
CA LEU A 27 -1.19 55.49 0.60
C LEU A 27 -1.48 54.19 -0.16
N MET A 28 -2.75 53.76 -0.25
CA MET A 28 -3.10 52.48 -0.79
C MET A 28 -2.57 52.23 -2.23
N ASN A 29 -2.67 53.22 -3.09
CA ASN A 29 -2.16 53.11 -4.46
C ASN A 29 -0.61 53.00 -4.52
N LEU A 30 0.08 53.65 -3.60
CA LEU A 30 1.55 53.58 -3.52
C LEU A 30 2.00 52.21 -2.96
N ILE A 31 1.31 51.75 -1.94
CA ILE A 31 1.53 50.44 -1.34
C ILE A 31 1.32 49.33 -2.39
N ASP A 32 0.21 49.38 -3.13
CA ASP A 32 -0.10 48.41 -4.16
C ASP A 32 0.95 48.38 -5.28
N LYS A 33 1.37 49.54 -5.79
CA LYS A 33 2.44 49.61 -6.80
C LYS A 33 3.76 49.04 -6.30
N ASP A 34 4.13 49.37 -5.07
CA ASP A 34 5.36 48.85 -4.46
C ASP A 34 5.28 47.36 -4.17
N TYR A 35 4.14 46.87 -3.67
CA TYR A 35 3.85 45.46 -3.46
C TYR A 35 3.97 44.64 -4.77
N GLN A 36 3.35 45.14 -5.85
CA GLN A 36 3.46 44.49 -7.15
C GLN A 36 4.91 44.49 -7.66
N ARG A 37 5.63 45.62 -7.54
CA ARG A 37 7.03 45.70 -7.98
C ARG A 37 7.93 44.68 -7.27
N ARG A 38 7.80 44.54 -5.94
CA ARG A 38 8.63 43.65 -5.13
C ARG A 38 8.28 42.17 -5.31
N ASN A 39 7.00 41.86 -5.46
CA ASN A 39 6.53 40.47 -5.43
C ASN A 39 6.30 39.87 -6.83
N LYS A 40 6.23 40.66 -7.90
CA LYS A 40 6.03 40.17 -9.26
C LYS A 40 7.08 39.11 -9.68
N LYS A 41 8.30 39.24 -9.22
CA LYS A 41 9.40 38.30 -9.52
C LYS A 41 9.23 36.96 -8.81
N LYS A 42 8.38 36.82 -7.79
CA LYS A 42 8.09 35.59 -7.06
C LYS A 42 7.05 34.73 -7.78
N LEU A 43 6.35 35.29 -8.79
CA LEU A 43 5.34 34.56 -9.56
C LEU A 43 6.01 33.85 -10.74
N PHE A 44 5.93 32.53 -10.75
CA PHE A 44 6.50 31.69 -11.80
C PHE A 44 5.52 31.47 -12.96
N GLU A 45 4.20 31.60 -12.69
CA GLU A 45 3.15 31.38 -13.68
C GLU A 45 1.92 32.26 -13.43
N LYS A 46 1.01 32.30 -14.42
CA LYS A 46 -0.26 33.00 -14.30
C LYS A 46 -1.22 32.19 -13.41
N VAL A 47 -1.88 32.88 -12.49
CA VAL A 47 -2.94 32.31 -11.65
C VAL A 47 -4.27 32.49 -12.37
N ASP A 48 -5.01 31.40 -12.63
CA ASP A 48 -6.30 31.47 -13.29
C ASP A 48 -7.45 31.56 -12.28
N PHE A 49 -7.34 30.92 -11.15
CA PHE A 49 -8.37 30.88 -10.11
C PHE A 49 -7.79 31.27 -8.76
N LEU A 50 -8.56 32.06 -8.01
CA LEU A 50 -8.19 32.49 -6.67
C LEU A 50 -9.37 32.32 -5.71
N ILE A 51 -9.16 31.62 -4.61
CA ILE A 51 -10.11 31.54 -3.50
C ILE A 51 -9.61 32.39 -2.38
N MET A 52 -10.47 33.23 -1.81
CA MET A 52 -10.11 34.18 -0.76
C MET A 52 -11.07 34.13 0.40
N THR A 53 -10.53 34.04 1.63
CA THR A 53 -11.33 34.31 2.83
C THR A 53 -11.38 35.79 3.11
N VAL A 54 -12.58 36.30 3.39
CA VAL A 54 -12.81 37.77 3.58
C VAL A 54 -13.00 38.07 5.06
N GLY A 55 -12.12 38.92 5.58
CA GLY A 55 -12.19 39.49 6.93
C GLY A 55 -12.61 40.95 6.95
N THR A 56 -12.18 41.65 7.98
CA THR A 56 -12.50 43.11 8.15
C THR A 56 -11.50 44.03 7.46
N SER A 57 -10.33 43.53 7.03
CA SER A 57 -9.33 44.33 6.31
C SER A 57 -9.42 44.03 4.82
N TYR A 58 -9.60 45.05 4.00
CA TYR A 58 -9.72 44.94 2.55
C TYR A 58 -8.36 45.04 1.84
N GLU A 59 -7.38 45.68 2.47
CA GLU A 59 -6.10 46.03 1.86
C GLU A 59 -5.34 44.82 1.35
N PRO A 60 -5.10 43.74 2.16
CA PRO A 60 -4.35 42.60 1.68
C PRO A 60 -5.05 41.84 0.54
N LEU A 61 -6.39 41.85 0.53
CA LEU A 61 -7.16 41.23 -0.55
C LEU A 61 -6.96 42.00 -1.88
N VAL A 62 -7.02 43.32 -1.83
CA VAL A 62 -6.76 44.16 -3.01
C VAL A 62 -5.34 43.97 -3.53
N LEU A 63 -4.33 43.91 -2.64
CA LEU A 63 -2.94 43.69 -3.03
C LEU A 63 -2.75 42.35 -3.79
N ASN A 64 -3.32 41.27 -3.28
CA ASN A 64 -3.19 39.97 -3.94
C ASN A 64 -3.99 39.90 -5.25
N ILE A 65 -5.20 40.48 -5.32
CA ILE A 65 -5.97 40.49 -6.57
C ILE A 65 -5.22 41.27 -7.67
N ASN A 66 -4.68 42.45 -7.34
CA ASN A 66 -3.96 43.30 -8.30
C ASN A 66 -2.61 42.68 -8.74
N LEU A 67 -1.95 41.92 -7.84
CA LEU A 67 -0.70 41.22 -8.15
C LEU A 67 -0.94 39.97 -8.99
N LEU A 68 -1.87 39.10 -8.55
CA LEU A 68 -2.09 37.76 -9.15
C LEU A 68 -2.94 37.85 -10.43
N LYS A 69 -3.82 38.84 -10.54
CA LYS A 69 -4.73 39.09 -11.69
C LYS A 69 -5.48 37.80 -12.14
N PRO A 70 -6.17 37.11 -11.21
CA PRO A 70 -6.87 35.90 -11.54
C PRO A 70 -8.01 36.16 -12.53
N SER A 71 -8.32 35.14 -13.35
CA SER A 71 -9.45 35.18 -14.28
C SER A 71 -10.78 34.99 -13.56
N ARG A 72 -10.77 34.29 -12.42
CA ARG A 72 -11.96 34.01 -11.61
C ARG A 72 -11.62 33.97 -10.13
N ILE A 73 -12.50 34.55 -9.29
CA ILE A 73 -12.30 34.64 -7.85
C ILE A 73 -13.50 34.06 -7.13
N LEU A 74 -13.26 33.26 -6.08
CA LEU A 74 -14.27 32.87 -5.08
C LEU A 74 -14.01 33.64 -3.78
N PHE A 75 -14.97 34.42 -3.35
CA PHE A 75 -14.94 35.07 -2.04
C PHE A 75 -15.76 34.28 -1.03
N LEU A 76 -15.13 33.87 0.08
CA LEU A 76 -15.76 33.25 1.24
C LEU A 76 -15.89 34.33 2.32
N TYR A 77 -17.09 34.80 2.57
CA TYR A 77 -17.35 35.94 3.43
C TYR A 77 -18.42 35.64 4.49
N THR A 78 -18.41 36.43 5.58
CA THR A 78 -19.42 36.40 6.63
C THR A 78 -20.31 37.63 6.53
N GLU A 79 -21.43 37.61 7.25
CA GLU A 79 -22.29 38.79 7.33
C GLU A 79 -21.53 40.06 7.77
N ARG A 80 -20.61 39.92 8.72
CA ARG A 80 -19.78 41.01 9.24
C ARG A 80 -18.73 41.53 8.25
N SER A 81 -18.33 40.76 7.27
CA SER A 81 -17.32 41.11 6.28
C SER A 81 -17.89 41.44 4.88
N GLU A 82 -19.21 41.47 4.73
CA GLU A 82 -19.86 41.76 3.44
C GLU A 82 -19.48 43.16 2.90
N TRP A 83 -19.44 44.15 3.77
CA TRP A 83 -18.99 45.51 3.39
C TRP A 83 -17.52 45.52 2.90
N THR A 84 -16.66 44.71 3.49
CA THR A 84 -15.26 44.57 3.05
C THR A 84 -15.21 43.99 1.64
N LEU A 85 -16.01 42.96 1.37
CA LEU A 85 -16.12 42.36 0.04
C LEU A 85 -16.57 43.37 -1.00
N GLU A 86 -17.61 44.19 -0.72
CA GLU A 86 -18.09 45.24 -1.63
C GLU A 86 -16.98 46.25 -1.90
N LYS A 87 -16.23 46.63 -0.88
CA LYS A 87 -15.10 47.58 -1.03
C LYS A 87 -14.00 46.98 -1.91
N VAL A 88 -13.64 45.69 -1.75
CA VAL A 88 -12.65 45.01 -2.58
C VAL A 88 -13.10 44.93 -4.04
N VAL A 89 -14.36 44.56 -4.29
CA VAL A 89 -14.94 44.49 -5.65
C VAL A 89 -14.86 45.86 -6.34
N ASN A 90 -15.19 46.94 -5.63
CA ASN A 90 -15.17 48.31 -6.17
C ASN A 90 -13.72 48.77 -6.43
N GLN A 91 -12.80 48.57 -5.50
CA GLN A 91 -11.40 49.01 -5.65
C GLN A 91 -10.64 48.29 -6.76
N CYS A 92 -10.91 46.98 -6.94
CA CYS A 92 -10.31 46.17 -8.00
C CYS A 92 -11.08 46.25 -9.34
N ASN A 93 -12.18 47.03 -9.42
CA ASN A 93 -13.06 47.12 -10.59
C ASN A 93 -13.46 45.72 -11.15
N LEU A 94 -13.82 44.77 -10.26
CA LEU A 94 -14.15 43.44 -10.66
C LEU A 94 -15.49 43.36 -11.40
N SER A 95 -15.52 42.72 -12.54
CA SER A 95 -16.77 42.46 -13.25
C SER A 95 -17.57 41.35 -12.54
N VAL A 96 -18.91 41.46 -12.60
CA VAL A 96 -19.80 40.45 -11.99
C VAL A 96 -19.52 39.02 -12.50
N LYS A 97 -18.96 38.87 -13.69
CA LYS A 97 -18.61 37.58 -14.30
C LYS A 97 -17.27 37.04 -13.81
N SER A 98 -16.40 37.85 -13.20
CA SER A 98 -15.06 37.46 -12.78
C SER A 98 -15.00 36.95 -11.34
N TYR A 99 -16.09 37.01 -10.59
CA TYR A 99 -16.09 36.51 -9.22
C TYR A 99 -17.41 35.85 -8.83
N GLU A 100 -17.29 34.97 -7.84
CA GLU A 100 -18.39 34.35 -7.10
C GLU A 100 -18.28 34.71 -5.63
N LYS A 101 -19.41 34.78 -4.94
CA LYS A 101 -19.43 35.03 -3.50
C LYS A 101 -20.26 33.95 -2.80
N ARG A 102 -19.70 33.37 -1.72
CA ARG A 102 -20.37 32.39 -0.89
C ARG A 102 -20.34 32.84 0.56
N ARG A 103 -21.50 32.99 1.15
CA ARG A 103 -21.60 33.31 2.58
C ARG A 103 -21.30 32.06 3.41
N VAL A 104 -20.46 32.20 4.44
CA VAL A 104 -20.08 31.14 5.38
C VAL A 104 -20.28 31.63 6.81
N GLN A 105 -20.32 30.68 7.77
CA GLN A 105 -20.34 31.02 9.19
C GLN A 105 -18.90 31.07 9.73
N GLU A 106 -18.63 32.02 10.63
CA GLU A 106 -17.29 32.28 11.19
C GLU A 106 -16.73 31.08 11.94
N THR A 107 -17.61 30.23 12.51
CA THR A 107 -17.28 29.12 13.40
C THR A 107 -17.58 27.75 12.80
N ASP A 108 -17.89 27.67 11.50
CA ASP A 108 -18.18 26.42 10.81
C ASP A 108 -17.09 26.09 9.74
N PRO A 109 -15.98 25.46 10.14
CA PRO A 109 -14.91 25.05 9.24
C PRO A 109 -15.37 24.03 8.19
N LEU A 110 -16.35 23.17 8.51
CA LEU A 110 -16.81 22.11 7.59
C LEU A 110 -17.54 22.72 6.39
N THR A 111 -18.47 23.66 6.64
CA THR A 111 -19.16 24.35 5.55
C THR A 111 -18.17 25.12 4.66
N LEU A 112 -17.15 25.78 5.24
CA LEU A 112 -16.13 26.48 4.47
C LEU A 112 -15.34 25.50 3.59
N TYR A 113 -14.87 24.40 4.17
CA TYR A 113 -14.19 23.34 3.43
C TYR A 113 -15.05 22.84 2.27
N GLN A 114 -16.33 22.54 2.53
CA GLN A 114 -17.25 22.05 1.51
C GLN A 114 -17.40 23.06 0.35
N ARG A 115 -17.51 24.36 0.65
CA ARG A 115 -17.61 25.42 -0.38
C ARG A 115 -16.37 25.49 -1.26
N ILE A 116 -15.17 25.38 -0.67
CA ILE A 116 -13.91 25.32 -1.41
C ILE A 116 -13.90 24.10 -2.33
N LYS A 117 -14.22 22.92 -1.79
CA LYS A 117 -14.22 21.67 -2.53
C LYS A 117 -15.22 21.70 -3.70
N ASP A 118 -16.44 22.16 -3.44
CA ASP A 118 -17.49 22.25 -4.47
C ASP A 118 -17.05 23.17 -5.62
N SER A 119 -16.54 24.37 -5.31
CA SER A 119 -16.06 25.30 -6.33
C SER A 119 -14.85 24.75 -7.09
N TYR A 120 -13.92 24.07 -6.43
CA TYR A 120 -12.79 23.41 -7.08
C TYR A 120 -13.24 22.36 -8.08
N ILE A 121 -14.27 21.55 -7.72
CA ILE A 121 -14.86 20.55 -8.62
C ILE A 121 -15.64 21.20 -9.76
N GLU A 122 -16.48 22.22 -9.46
CA GLU A 122 -17.26 22.97 -10.45
C GLU A 122 -16.36 23.66 -11.49
N TRP A 123 -15.17 24.08 -11.10
CA TRP A 123 -14.16 24.67 -11.99
C TRP A 123 -13.35 23.64 -12.77
N GLY A 124 -13.62 22.34 -12.63
CA GLY A 124 -12.94 21.26 -13.34
C GLY A 124 -11.57 20.90 -12.77
N LYS A 125 -11.33 21.16 -11.48
CA LYS A 125 -10.06 20.88 -10.78
C LYS A 125 -8.86 21.58 -11.45
N PRO A 126 -8.86 22.91 -11.52
CA PRO A 126 -7.79 23.64 -12.19
C PRO A 126 -6.44 23.44 -11.52
N GLU A 127 -5.38 23.38 -12.31
CA GLU A 127 -4.00 23.31 -11.80
C GLU A 127 -3.48 24.67 -11.32
N LYS A 128 -3.90 25.78 -11.97
CA LYS A 128 -3.43 27.15 -11.68
C LYS A 128 -4.38 27.88 -10.73
N ILE A 129 -4.52 27.33 -9.54
CA ILE A 129 -5.39 27.85 -8.48
C ILE A 129 -4.60 28.14 -7.22
N TYR A 130 -4.88 29.29 -6.59
CA TYR A 130 -4.32 29.66 -5.30
C TYR A 130 -5.44 29.87 -4.28
N ILE A 131 -5.14 29.63 -3.00
CA ILE A 131 -6.02 29.97 -1.87
C ILE A 131 -5.31 31.02 -1.03
N ASP A 132 -5.91 32.19 -0.92
CA ASP A 132 -5.46 33.27 -0.04
C ASP A 132 -6.11 33.13 1.34
N ILE A 133 -5.28 32.90 2.34
CA ILE A 133 -5.68 32.67 3.73
C ILE A 133 -5.46 33.94 4.60
N THR A 134 -5.19 35.09 3.99
CA THR A 134 -4.88 36.34 4.72
C THR A 134 -6.07 36.86 5.47
N GLY A 135 -7.25 36.85 4.85
CA GLY A 135 -8.48 37.40 5.40
C GLY A 135 -9.27 36.40 6.25
N GLY A 136 -10.38 36.88 6.82
CA GLY A 136 -11.30 36.08 7.61
C GLY A 136 -10.87 35.89 9.07
N THR A 137 -11.65 35.10 9.80
CA THR A 137 -11.30 34.71 11.17
C THR A 137 -10.22 33.63 11.16
N LYS A 138 -9.57 33.36 12.31
CA LYS A 138 -8.61 32.30 12.46
C LYS A 138 -9.21 30.94 12.05
N ALA A 139 -10.47 30.69 12.40
CA ALA A 139 -11.18 29.45 12.03
C ALA A 139 -11.37 29.34 10.50
N MET A 140 -11.71 30.45 9.83
CA MET A 140 -11.83 30.50 8.36
C MET A 140 -10.49 30.26 7.67
N ALA A 141 -9.43 30.94 8.10
CA ALA A 141 -8.09 30.80 7.54
C ALA A 141 -7.56 29.36 7.75
N SER A 142 -7.76 28.79 8.95
CA SER A 142 -7.36 27.40 9.24
C SER A 142 -8.11 26.39 8.35
N ALA A 143 -9.43 26.54 8.19
CA ALA A 143 -10.23 25.66 7.35
C ALA A 143 -9.83 25.77 5.87
N ALA A 144 -9.54 26.97 5.39
CA ALA A 144 -9.06 27.22 4.02
C ALA A 144 -7.67 26.60 3.79
N ALA A 145 -6.77 26.71 4.78
CA ALA A 145 -5.45 26.09 4.73
C ALA A 145 -5.54 24.56 4.71
N MET A 146 -6.41 23.96 5.56
CA MET A 146 -6.66 22.51 5.55
C MET A 146 -7.24 22.05 4.22
N ALA A 147 -8.20 22.79 3.66
CA ALA A 147 -8.78 22.47 2.35
C ALA A 147 -7.70 22.50 1.27
N GLY A 148 -6.90 23.57 1.22
CA GLY A 148 -5.80 23.70 0.26
C GLY A 148 -4.77 22.59 0.37
N GLY A 149 -4.41 22.22 1.61
CA GLY A 149 -3.50 21.12 1.86
C GLY A 149 -4.03 19.77 1.36
N LEU A 150 -5.33 19.48 1.53
CA LEU A 150 -5.94 18.21 1.10
C LEU A 150 -6.15 18.12 -0.42
N ILE A 151 -6.44 19.24 -1.10
CA ILE A 151 -6.61 19.28 -2.56
C ILE A 151 -5.30 19.61 -3.30
N ASP A 152 -4.23 19.79 -2.54
CA ASP A 152 -2.86 20.07 -3.02
C ASP A 152 -2.78 21.32 -3.94
N VAL A 153 -3.26 22.44 -3.43
CA VAL A 153 -3.20 23.73 -4.11
C VAL A 153 -2.33 24.73 -3.34
N GLN A 154 -1.73 25.67 -4.07
CA GLN A 154 -0.84 26.67 -3.49
C GLN A 154 -1.58 27.61 -2.55
N LEU A 155 -1.09 27.70 -1.31
CA LEU A 155 -1.56 28.67 -0.33
C LEU A 155 -0.72 29.95 -0.39
N VAL A 156 -1.38 31.08 -0.27
CA VAL A 156 -0.73 32.40 -0.21
C VAL A 156 -1.23 33.20 0.98
N TYR A 157 -0.35 34.04 1.48
CA TYR A 157 -0.60 34.94 2.60
C TYR A 157 0.10 36.27 2.39
N VAL A 158 -0.59 37.41 2.69
CA VAL A 158 0.04 38.70 2.75
C VAL A 158 0.56 38.94 4.16
N GLY A 159 1.86 38.79 4.32
CA GLY A 159 2.56 39.14 5.56
C GLY A 159 3.15 40.55 5.52
N SER A 160 3.83 40.95 6.59
CA SER A 160 4.60 42.19 6.65
C SER A 160 5.84 42.01 7.52
N ASP A 161 6.94 42.69 7.13
CA ASP A 161 8.19 42.65 7.92
C ASP A 161 8.12 43.63 9.10
N ASP A 162 7.24 44.61 9.06
CA ASP A 162 7.06 45.62 10.08
C ASP A 162 5.57 45.91 10.30
N TYR A 163 5.13 45.93 11.57
CA TYR A 163 3.74 46.06 11.94
C TYR A 163 3.55 47.16 12.99
N LEU A 164 2.73 48.16 12.65
CA LEU A 164 2.40 49.29 13.51
C LEU A 164 1.31 48.89 14.51
N VAL A 165 1.70 48.44 15.68
CA VAL A 165 0.80 47.88 16.72
C VAL A 165 -0.30 48.87 17.11
N ASP A 166 0.06 50.16 17.29
CA ASP A 166 -0.88 51.22 17.68
C ASP A 166 -1.95 51.49 16.62
N PHE A 167 -1.63 51.25 15.37
CA PHE A 167 -2.53 51.44 14.23
C PHE A 167 -3.21 50.16 13.76
N ARG A 168 -2.79 49.01 14.26
CA ARG A 168 -3.25 47.68 13.86
C ARG A 168 -3.16 47.45 12.34
N LYS A 169 -2.12 47.96 11.72
CA LYS A 169 -1.85 47.86 10.28
C LYS A 169 -0.36 47.57 10.04
N PRO A 170 -0.01 46.88 8.95
CA PRO A 170 1.37 46.84 8.46
C PRO A 170 1.92 48.27 8.28
N ASN A 171 3.21 48.45 8.49
CA ASN A 171 3.87 49.69 8.07
C ASN A 171 3.80 49.80 6.55
N PRO A 172 3.21 50.86 5.98
CA PRO A 172 3.02 51.00 4.54
C PRO A 172 4.29 50.75 3.74
N GLY A 173 4.26 49.75 2.85
CA GLY A 173 5.40 49.31 2.05
C GLY A 173 6.20 48.14 2.65
N SER A 174 5.79 47.59 3.82
CA SER A 174 6.41 46.37 4.39
C SER A 174 5.69 45.10 4.02
N GLU A 175 4.56 45.18 3.31
CA GLU A 175 3.74 44.05 2.92
C GLU A 175 4.49 43.12 1.94
N GLN A 176 4.37 41.81 2.13
CA GLN A 176 5.03 40.77 1.31
C GLN A 176 4.08 39.65 0.96
N LEU A 177 4.19 39.12 -0.26
CA LEU A 177 3.56 37.87 -0.63
C LEU A 177 4.40 36.72 -0.06
N ILE A 178 3.76 35.87 0.73
CA ILE A 178 4.31 34.68 1.29
C ILE A 178 3.60 33.48 0.67
N PHE A 179 4.35 32.57 0.08
CA PHE A 179 3.86 31.25 -0.28
C PHE A 179 3.93 30.34 0.96
N VAL A 180 2.80 29.77 1.32
CA VAL A 180 2.74 28.83 2.43
C VAL A 180 2.84 27.43 1.84
N GLU A 181 3.92 26.75 2.17
CA GLU A 181 4.12 25.39 1.74
C GLU A 181 3.08 24.46 2.37
N ASN A 182 2.64 23.44 1.62
CA ASN A 182 1.71 22.44 2.10
C ASN A 182 2.47 21.39 2.92
N PRO A 183 2.36 21.36 4.27
CA PRO A 183 3.09 20.40 5.09
C PRO A 183 2.74 18.95 4.73
N ILE A 184 1.48 18.70 4.38
CA ILE A 184 1.00 17.35 4.01
C ILE A 184 1.70 16.85 2.76
N ALA A 185 1.94 17.74 1.78
CA ALA A 185 2.67 17.39 0.56
C ALA A 185 4.17 17.25 0.83
N VAL A 186 4.74 18.19 1.61
CA VAL A 186 6.18 18.20 1.94
C VAL A 186 6.58 16.95 2.75
N PHE A 187 5.82 16.60 3.79
CA PHE A 187 6.10 15.42 4.61
C PHE A 187 5.52 14.12 4.04
N GLY A 188 4.63 14.21 3.07
CA GLY A 188 4.09 13.04 2.37
C GLY A 188 3.17 12.14 3.21
N ASP A 189 2.68 12.60 4.36
CA ASP A 189 1.94 11.78 5.32
C ASP A 189 0.73 11.06 4.72
N LEU A 190 -0.06 11.73 3.89
CA LEU A 190 -1.21 11.12 3.22
C LEU A 190 -0.80 10.05 2.21
N GLU A 191 0.27 10.27 1.47
CA GLU A 191 0.75 9.32 0.47
C GLU A 191 1.46 8.13 1.15
N ILE A 192 2.16 8.36 2.25
CA ILE A 192 2.67 7.29 3.12
C ILE A 192 1.51 6.43 3.59
N GLY A 193 0.44 7.02 4.15
CA GLY A 193 -0.75 6.28 4.58
C GLY A 193 -1.40 5.47 3.47
N LYS A 194 -1.48 6.01 2.23
CA LYS A 194 -1.97 5.27 1.06
C LYS A 194 -1.05 4.11 0.66
N ALA A 195 0.26 4.32 0.67
CA ALA A 195 1.23 3.25 0.38
C ALA A 195 1.13 2.12 1.41
N MET A 196 0.93 2.47 2.68
CA MET A 196 0.69 1.53 3.77
C MET A 196 -0.58 0.71 3.55
N SER A 197 -1.69 1.37 3.26
CA SER A 197 -2.95 0.69 3.00
C SER A 197 -2.83 -0.31 1.84
N LEU A 198 -2.16 0.06 0.75
CA LEU A 198 -1.89 -0.85 -0.37
C LEU A 198 -1.04 -2.04 0.06
N PHE A 199 -0.01 -1.82 0.86
CA PHE A 199 0.85 -2.89 1.37
C PHE A 199 0.06 -3.87 2.25
N GLU A 200 -0.79 -3.37 3.15
CA GLU A 200 -1.65 -4.19 4.00
C GLU A 200 -2.68 -5.00 3.23
N GLN A 201 -3.17 -4.47 2.11
CA GLN A 201 -4.03 -5.18 1.17
C GLN A 201 -3.27 -6.18 0.28
N CYS A 202 -1.97 -6.39 0.53
CA CYS A 202 -1.09 -7.21 -0.30
C CYS A 202 -0.99 -6.74 -1.76
N ASN A 203 -1.21 -5.44 -2.01
CA ASN A 203 -0.95 -4.81 -3.30
C ASN A 203 0.47 -4.22 -3.32
N TYR A 204 1.45 -5.11 -3.37
CA TYR A 204 2.87 -4.72 -3.28
C TYR A 204 3.34 -3.90 -4.46
N ALA A 205 2.82 -4.14 -5.66
CA ALA A 205 3.13 -3.35 -6.85
C ALA A 205 2.67 -1.90 -6.69
N GLY A 206 1.43 -1.68 -6.25
CA GLY A 206 0.90 -0.34 -5.98
C GLY A 206 1.63 0.37 -4.84
N ALA A 207 1.95 -0.36 -3.76
CA ALA A 207 2.73 0.18 -2.64
C ALA A 207 4.13 0.62 -3.11
N LYS A 208 4.83 -0.21 -3.87
CA LYS A 208 6.15 0.06 -4.44
C LYS A 208 6.14 1.33 -5.31
N GLU A 209 5.15 1.48 -6.20
CA GLU A 209 5.03 2.66 -7.07
C GLU A 209 4.89 3.96 -6.26
N LYS A 210 4.07 3.95 -5.21
CA LYS A 210 3.94 5.12 -4.33
C LYS A 210 5.20 5.40 -3.51
N LEU A 211 5.84 4.38 -2.97
CA LEU A 211 7.05 4.51 -2.18
C LEU A 211 8.24 5.08 -2.99
N VAL A 212 8.35 4.75 -4.28
CA VAL A 212 9.36 5.35 -5.17
C VAL A 212 9.22 6.87 -5.24
N ARG A 213 8.00 7.36 -5.43
CA ARG A 213 7.75 8.80 -5.52
C ARG A 213 8.01 9.52 -4.20
N LEU A 214 7.59 8.90 -3.09
CA LEU A 214 7.72 9.49 -1.75
C LEU A 214 9.17 9.68 -1.31
N LYS A 215 10.05 8.74 -1.58
CA LYS A 215 11.46 8.86 -1.18
C LYS A 215 12.20 10.01 -1.86
N ASP A 216 11.69 10.47 -3.01
CA ASP A 216 12.28 11.60 -3.73
C ASP A 216 11.72 12.96 -3.27
N THR A 217 10.56 12.98 -2.60
CA THR A 217 9.86 14.19 -2.17
C THR A 217 10.02 14.51 -0.70
N VAL A 218 10.13 13.50 0.17
CA VAL A 218 10.24 13.69 1.63
C VAL A 218 11.61 14.25 2.00
N PRO A 219 11.67 15.37 2.74
CA PRO A 219 12.94 16.06 3.03
C PRO A 219 13.76 15.38 4.14
N GLU A 220 13.11 14.75 5.13
CA GLU A 220 13.78 14.16 6.28
C GLU A 220 14.58 12.92 5.91
N PRO A 221 15.91 12.89 6.16
CA PRO A 221 16.77 11.77 5.78
C PRO A 221 16.35 10.44 6.44
N ASP A 222 15.94 10.47 7.69
CA ASP A 222 15.55 9.27 8.45
C ASP A 222 14.25 8.66 7.90
N VAL A 223 13.26 9.50 7.59
CA VAL A 223 12.00 9.05 6.98
C VAL A 223 12.25 8.50 5.58
N ARG A 224 13.08 9.19 4.80
CA ARG A 224 13.46 8.74 3.44
C ARG A 224 14.11 7.36 3.46
N GLN A 225 14.99 7.10 4.43
CA GLN A 225 15.63 5.80 4.60
C GLN A 225 14.63 4.70 4.96
N GLN A 226 13.67 5.00 5.85
CA GLN A 226 12.59 4.06 6.19
C GLN A 226 11.71 3.75 4.97
N LEU A 227 11.39 4.76 4.17
CA LEU A 227 10.67 4.59 2.91
C LEU A 227 11.46 3.74 1.90
N ASP A 228 12.78 3.88 1.85
CA ASP A 228 13.63 3.05 0.99
C ASP A 228 13.65 1.59 1.45
N PHE A 229 13.69 1.32 2.75
CA PHE A 229 13.54 -0.04 3.29
C PHE A 229 12.16 -0.63 2.96
N ALA A 230 11.09 0.15 3.15
CA ALA A 230 9.74 -0.27 2.80
C ALA A 230 9.60 -0.55 1.29
N TYR A 231 10.24 0.25 0.45
CA TYR A 231 10.30 0.04 -0.99
C TYR A 231 10.99 -1.27 -1.36
N MET A 232 12.19 -1.53 -0.79
CA MET A 232 12.92 -2.78 -1.05
C MET A 232 12.12 -4.00 -0.60
N LEU A 233 11.43 -3.91 0.55
CA LEU A 233 10.56 -4.97 1.04
C LEU A 233 9.36 -5.19 0.12
N ALA A 234 8.69 -4.11 -0.31
CA ALA A 234 7.58 -4.21 -1.26
C ALA A 234 8.02 -4.82 -2.60
N ALA A 235 9.21 -4.46 -3.09
CA ALA A 235 9.78 -5.01 -4.30
C ALA A 235 10.11 -6.52 -4.17
N SER A 236 10.62 -6.94 -3.00
CA SER A 236 10.86 -8.35 -2.73
C SER A 236 9.56 -9.15 -2.66
N TYR A 237 8.56 -8.66 -1.94
CA TYR A 237 7.28 -9.37 -1.80
C TYR A 237 6.48 -9.39 -3.10
N GLU A 238 6.52 -8.33 -3.92
CA GLU A 238 5.92 -8.34 -5.26
C GLU A 238 6.52 -9.42 -6.15
N ALA A 239 7.86 -9.50 -6.18
CA ALA A 239 8.55 -10.51 -6.96
C ALA A 239 8.30 -11.92 -6.41
N TRP A 240 8.30 -12.10 -5.08
CA TRP A 240 8.00 -13.38 -4.45
C TRP A 240 6.55 -13.83 -4.69
N ASP A 241 5.59 -12.91 -4.61
CA ASP A 241 4.18 -13.19 -4.96
C ASP A 241 4.01 -13.63 -6.42
N SER A 242 4.84 -13.08 -7.30
CA SER A 242 4.89 -13.43 -8.72
C SER A 242 5.77 -14.66 -9.02
N LEU A 243 6.33 -15.33 -8.00
CA LEU A 243 7.25 -16.47 -8.11
C LEU A 243 8.55 -16.15 -8.87
N ASP A 244 8.91 -14.86 -8.98
CA ASP A 244 10.20 -14.43 -9.52
C ASP A 244 11.25 -14.42 -8.39
N PHE A 245 11.75 -15.62 -8.08
CA PHE A 245 12.62 -15.82 -6.93
C PHE A 245 13.96 -15.11 -7.04
N ILE A 246 14.46 -14.89 -8.26
CA ILE A 246 15.72 -14.17 -8.49
C ILE A 246 15.55 -12.71 -8.09
N ARG A 247 14.53 -12.02 -8.59
CA ARG A 247 14.26 -10.62 -8.25
C ARG A 247 13.86 -10.46 -6.78
N ALA A 248 13.12 -11.43 -6.22
CA ALA A 248 12.75 -11.43 -4.82
C ALA A 248 13.99 -11.50 -3.92
N ASN A 249 14.93 -12.43 -4.22
CA ASN A 249 16.18 -12.58 -3.50
C ASN A 249 17.08 -11.33 -3.61
N ASP A 250 17.23 -10.78 -4.80
CA ASP A 250 18.00 -9.55 -5.02
C ASP A 250 17.47 -8.39 -4.16
N ALA A 251 16.17 -8.16 -4.15
CA ALA A 251 15.57 -7.08 -3.37
C ALA A 251 15.71 -7.31 -1.86
N MET A 252 15.48 -8.54 -1.37
CA MET A 252 15.65 -8.90 0.04
C MET A 252 17.10 -8.80 0.50
N SER A 253 18.04 -9.22 -0.34
CA SER A 253 19.47 -9.11 -0.06
C SER A 253 19.92 -7.65 0.07
N ARG A 254 19.45 -6.77 -0.82
CA ARG A 254 19.71 -5.32 -0.73
C ARG A 254 19.12 -4.73 0.55
N LEU A 255 17.88 -5.10 0.92
CA LEU A 255 17.26 -4.68 2.17
C LEU A 255 18.11 -5.10 3.37
N ASN A 256 18.46 -6.37 3.48
CA ASN A 256 19.26 -6.91 4.58
C ASN A 256 20.63 -6.25 4.69
N GLN A 257 21.31 -6.00 3.57
CA GLN A 257 22.60 -5.30 3.53
C GLN A 257 22.46 -3.83 3.96
N SER A 258 21.41 -3.14 3.52
CA SER A 258 21.17 -1.75 3.87
C SER A 258 20.83 -1.61 5.35
N MET A 259 19.97 -2.47 5.88
CA MET A 259 19.65 -2.52 7.30
C MET A 259 20.88 -2.85 8.16
N LEU A 260 21.77 -3.73 7.70
CA LEU A 260 23.02 -4.06 8.41
C LEU A 260 23.98 -2.86 8.47
N ARG A 261 24.08 -2.07 7.39
CA ARG A 261 24.90 -0.85 7.38
C ARG A 261 24.34 0.18 8.34
N ASP A 262 23.04 0.36 8.31
CA ASP A 262 22.33 1.34 9.11
C ASP A 262 22.38 1.03 10.61
N SER A 263 22.25 -0.24 11.00
CA SER A 263 22.33 -0.67 12.39
C SER A 263 23.66 -0.34 13.08
N ARG A 264 24.70 -0.02 12.32
CA ARG A 264 26.01 0.42 12.86
C ARG A 264 26.04 1.90 13.20
N THR A 265 25.13 2.68 12.63
CA THR A 265 25.10 4.16 12.77
C THR A 265 23.92 4.64 13.64
N HIS A 266 22.78 3.92 13.64
CA HIS A 266 21.56 4.30 14.35
C HIS A 266 20.97 3.12 15.12
N GLN A 267 20.69 3.30 16.41
CA GLN A 267 20.20 2.22 17.29
C GLN A 267 18.67 2.04 17.32
N THR A 268 17.89 2.86 16.62
CA THR A 268 16.41 2.90 16.77
C THR A 268 15.68 3.07 15.46
N PHE A 269 15.67 2.01 14.63
CA PHE A 269 14.76 1.95 13.47
C PHE A 269 13.67 0.90 13.67
N LEU A 270 12.45 1.27 13.33
CA LEU A 270 11.23 0.46 13.47
C LEU A 270 11.26 -0.89 12.75
N LEU A 271 12.01 -0.96 11.64
CA LEU A 271 12.20 -2.22 10.91
C LEU A 271 13.28 -3.11 11.53
N MET A 272 14.06 -2.60 12.48
CA MET A 272 15.13 -3.39 13.11
C MET A 272 14.60 -4.56 13.92
N ASP A 273 13.41 -4.44 14.52
CA ASP A 273 12.74 -5.55 15.22
C ASP A 273 12.37 -6.69 14.27
N LEU A 274 12.22 -6.42 12.98
CA LEU A 274 11.91 -7.40 11.95
C LEU A 274 13.16 -7.91 11.20
N ARG A 275 14.33 -7.38 11.50
CA ARG A 275 15.57 -7.72 10.79
C ARG A 275 15.89 -9.22 10.81
N GLU A 276 15.77 -9.88 11.95
CA GLU A 276 16.03 -11.32 12.05
C GLU A 276 15.10 -12.12 11.11
N ARG A 277 13.86 -11.70 11.01
CA ARG A 277 12.88 -12.29 10.10
C ARG A 277 13.27 -12.08 8.63
N PHE A 278 13.67 -10.88 8.25
CA PHE A 278 14.12 -10.61 6.88
C PHE A 278 15.40 -11.36 6.51
N VAL A 279 16.28 -11.60 7.47
CA VAL A 279 17.46 -12.46 7.28
C VAL A 279 17.04 -13.91 7.01
N LYS A 280 16.06 -14.45 7.76
CA LYS A 280 15.53 -15.79 7.52
C LYS A 280 14.81 -15.89 6.17
N GLN A 281 13.98 -14.88 5.82
CA GLN A 281 13.36 -14.81 4.49
C GLN A 281 14.39 -14.73 3.36
N GLY A 282 15.47 -14.00 3.58
CA GLY A 282 16.58 -13.94 2.63
C GLY A 282 17.22 -15.30 2.37
N LYS A 283 17.42 -16.12 3.40
CA LYS A 283 17.94 -17.50 3.24
C LYS A 283 16.99 -18.37 2.44
N LEU A 284 15.69 -18.30 2.74
CA LEU A 284 14.66 -19.04 1.97
C LEU A 284 14.65 -18.62 0.49
N LEU A 285 14.75 -17.32 0.23
CA LEU A 285 14.78 -16.79 -1.15
C LEU A 285 16.07 -17.16 -1.88
N ASP A 286 17.19 -17.26 -1.17
CA ASP A 286 18.46 -17.71 -1.76
C ASP A 286 18.33 -19.15 -2.28
N ASP A 287 17.77 -20.07 -1.47
CA ASP A 287 17.46 -21.41 -1.90
C ASP A 287 16.51 -21.43 -3.09
N LEU A 288 15.38 -20.72 -3.01
CA LEU A 288 14.38 -20.66 -4.09
C LEU A 288 14.95 -20.07 -5.38
N SER A 289 15.90 -19.14 -5.30
CA SER A 289 16.54 -18.53 -6.48
C SER A 289 17.34 -19.50 -7.34
N ARG A 290 17.67 -20.69 -6.81
CA ARG A 290 18.35 -21.79 -7.53
C ARG A 290 17.41 -22.52 -8.49
N ILE A 291 16.09 -22.52 -8.22
CA ILE A 291 15.08 -23.27 -8.97
C ILE A 291 15.10 -22.99 -10.48
N PRO A 292 15.08 -21.73 -10.94
CA PRO A 292 15.10 -21.42 -12.37
C PRO A 292 16.31 -22.03 -13.11
N GLY A 293 17.48 -22.01 -12.46
CA GLY A 293 18.70 -22.63 -12.99
C GLY A 293 18.56 -24.15 -13.12
N LEU A 294 18.08 -24.82 -12.05
CA LEU A 294 17.87 -26.25 -12.05
C LEU A 294 16.84 -26.69 -13.11
N ILE A 295 15.78 -25.91 -13.31
CA ILE A 295 14.79 -26.20 -14.38
C ILE A 295 15.44 -26.06 -15.77
N LYS A 296 16.20 -24.99 -16.00
CA LYS A 296 16.92 -24.77 -17.27
C LYS A 296 17.85 -25.93 -17.59
N ASP A 297 18.54 -26.46 -16.59
CA ASP A 297 19.47 -27.57 -16.71
C ASP A 297 18.78 -28.96 -16.75
N ARG A 298 17.43 -29.00 -16.77
CA ARG A 298 16.59 -30.22 -16.73
C ARG A 298 16.79 -31.11 -15.49
N LYS A 299 17.08 -30.45 -14.36
CA LYS A 299 17.38 -31.12 -13.09
C LYS A 299 16.17 -31.13 -12.13
N GLN A 300 14.94 -31.27 -12.65
CA GLN A 300 13.72 -31.27 -11.84
C GLN A 300 13.72 -32.39 -10.77
N LYS A 301 14.38 -33.51 -11.02
CA LYS A 301 14.53 -34.57 -10.02
C LYS A 301 15.33 -34.14 -8.80
N GLU A 302 16.39 -33.32 -9.00
CA GLU A 302 17.18 -32.77 -7.91
C GLU A 302 16.34 -31.84 -7.03
N ILE A 303 15.44 -31.06 -7.63
CA ILE A 303 14.50 -30.18 -6.87
C ILE A 303 13.60 -31.04 -5.97
N LEU A 304 12.98 -32.12 -6.52
CA LEU A 304 12.07 -32.99 -5.77
C LEU A 304 12.77 -33.79 -4.65
N GLN A 305 14.06 -34.08 -4.81
CA GLN A 305 14.86 -34.77 -3.82
C GLN A 305 15.46 -33.88 -2.74
N ASP A 306 15.62 -32.60 -3.03
CA ASP A 306 16.14 -31.59 -2.08
C ASP A 306 15.02 -31.21 -1.08
N LYS A 307 15.13 -31.70 0.16
CA LYS A 307 14.16 -31.46 1.23
C LYS A 307 13.99 -29.98 1.53
N ASP A 308 15.10 -29.25 1.67
CA ASP A 308 15.06 -27.82 2.08
C ASP A 308 14.46 -26.95 0.99
N LEU A 309 14.82 -27.21 -0.25
CA LEU A 309 14.30 -26.49 -1.41
C LEU A 309 12.78 -26.74 -1.59
N MET A 310 12.34 -28.01 -1.48
CA MET A 310 10.92 -28.33 -1.55
C MET A 310 10.13 -27.74 -0.38
N THR A 311 10.70 -27.73 0.81
CA THR A 311 10.09 -27.09 1.99
C THR A 311 9.89 -25.61 1.76
N ALA A 312 10.92 -24.88 1.33
CA ALA A 312 10.84 -23.46 1.01
C ALA A 312 9.77 -23.18 -0.05
N LEU A 313 9.67 -24.01 -1.09
CA LEU A 313 8.70 -23.86 -2.16
C LEU A 313 7.27 -24.14 -1.67
N MET A 314 7.06 -25.21 -0.88
CA MET A 314 5.75 -25.54 -0.30
C MET A 314 5.23 -24.43 0.63
N PHE A 315 6.08 -23.90 1.51
CA PHE A 315 5.70 -22.79 2.38
C PHE A 315 5.46 -21.48 1.57
N THR A 316 6.13 -21.30 0.44
CA THR A 316 5.83 -20.22 -0.50
C THR A 316 4.42 -20.36 -1.08
N MET A 317 4.01 -21.56 -1.51
CA MET A 317 2.64 -21.81 -2.00
C MET A 317 1.61 -21.55 -0.91
N LEU A 318 1.88 -21.99 0.32
CA LEU A 318 1.03 -21.68 1.47
C LEU A 318 0.90 -20.19 1.72
N GLN A 319 2.02 -19.44 1.69
CA GLN A 319 2.01 -18.00 1.91
C GLN A 319 1.25 -17.27 0.80
N ASN A 320 1.47 -17.62 -0.46
CA ASN A 320 0.72 -17.05 -1.58
C ASN A 320 -0.77 -17.37 -1.49
N SER A 321 -1.16 -18.57 -1.03
CA SER A 321 -2.57 -18.89 -0.81
C SER A 321 -3.20 -18.01 0.27
N ARG A 322 -2.50 -17.72 1.36
CA ARG A 322 -2.93 -16.79 2.42
C ARG A 322 -3.14 -15.35 1.91
N VAL A 323 -2.26 -14.91 1.00
CA VAL A 323 -2.42 -13.60 0.34
C VAL A 323 -3.70 -13.59 -0.49
N ARG A 324 -3.98 -14.62 -1.28
CA ARG A 324 -5.20 -14.73 -2.09
C ARG A 324 -6.45 -14.84 -1.20
N GLU A 325 -6.38 -15.57 -0.09
CA GLU A 325 -7.45 -15.63 0.92
C GLU A 325 -7.74 -14.23 1.50
N LYS A 326 -6.71 -13.49 1.90
CA LYS A 326 -6.86 -12.11 2.41
C LYS A 326 -7.45 -11.15 1.37
N GLN A 327 -7.21 -11.43 0.09
CA GLN A 327 -7.80 -10.70 -1.04
C GLN A 327 -9.20 -11.22 -1.43
N GLU A 328 -9.75 -12.19 -0.69
CA GLU A 328 -11.03 -12.86 -0.97
C GLU A 328 -11.07 -13.59 -2.35
N LYS A 329 -9.89 -13.93 -2.89
CA LYS A 329 -9.74 -14.65 -4.16
C LYS A 329 -9.66 -16.16 -3.93
N TYR A 330 -10.76 -16.76 -3.47
CA TYR A 330 -10.81 -18.14 -2.99
C TYR A 330 -10.50 -19.19 -4.05
N ASP A 331 -10.86 -18.96 -5.32
CA ASP A 331 -10.50 -19.84 -6.44
C ASP A 331 -8.99 -19.94 -6.60
N MET A 332 -8.31 -18.77 -6.61
CA MET A 332 -6.85 -18.72 -6.75
C MET A 332 -6.14 -19.33 -5.52
N ALA A 333 -6.66 -19.05 -4.32
CA ALA A 333 -6.16 -19.64 -3.09
C ALA A 333 -6.28 -21.18 -3.12
N SER A 334 -7.43 -21.70 -3.58
CA SER A 334 -7.66 -23.14 -3.74
C SER A 334 -6.70 -23.78 -4.75
N LEU A 335 -6.41 -23.09 -5.85
CA LEU A 335 -5.45 -23.56 -6.86
C LEU A 335 -4.05 -23.74 -6.27
N LEU A 336 -3.59 -22.77 -5.46
CA LEU A 336 -2.29 -22.83 -4.79
C LEU A 336 -2.23 -23.94 -3.74
N LEU A 337 -3.31 -24.11 -2.98
CA LEU A 337 -3.41 -25.21 -2.01
C LEU A 337 -3.48 -26.60 -2.70
N TYR A 338 -4.15 -26.70 -3.83
CA TYR A 338 -4.13 -27.92 -4.62
C TYR A 338 -2.73 -28.23 -5.14
N ARG A 339 -1.99 -27.21 -5.60
CA ARG A 339 -0.58 -27.39 -5.99
C ARG A 339 0.28 -27.83 -4.82
N LEU A 340 0.00 -27.35 -3.62
CA LEU A 340 0.69 -27.80 -2.41
C LEU A 340 0.47 -29.30 -2.15
N LEU A 341 -0.75 -29.82 -2.31
CA LEU A 341 -1.02 -31.28 -2.23
C LEU A 341 -0.24 -32.07 -3.28
N GLU A 342 -0.19 -31.59 -4.52
CA GLU A 342 0.61 -32.23 -5.58
C GLU A 342 2.11 -32.22 -5.26
N MET A 343 2.61 -31.15 -4.68
CA MET A 343 4.02 -31.07 -4.26
C MET A 343 4.36 -32.04 -3.14
N ILE A 344 3.47 -32.23 -2.17
CA ILE A 344 3.61 -33.23 -1.10
C ILE A 344 3.65 -34.61 -1.70
N GLU A 345 2.69 -34.95 -2.58
CA GLU A 345 2.66 -36.23 -3.29
C GLU A 345 3.97 -36.49 -4.06
N GLN A 346 4.38 -35.50 -4.90
CA GLN A 346 5.57 -35.60 -5.73
C GLN A 346 6.85 -35.78 -4.91
N ARG A 347 6.97 -35.07 -3.81
CA ARG A 347 8.11 -35.16 -2.89
C ARG A 347 8.15 -36.54 -2.21
N ARG A 348 6.99 -37.03 -1.74
CA ARG A 348 6.92 -38.37 -1.11
C ARG A 348 7.20 -39.51 -2.10
N LEU A 349 6.70 -39.41 -3.34
CA LEU A 349 7.02 -40.36 -4.41
C LEU A 349 8.51 -40.34 -4.79
N ALA A 350 9.13 -39.15 -4.78
CA ALA A 350 10.58 -39.04 -5.06
C ALA A 350 11.46 -39.74 -4.02
N GLU A 351 10.98 -39.95 -2.78
CA GLU A 351 11.67 -40.80 -1.78
C GLU A 351 11.81 -42.25 -2.25
N TYR A 352 10.88 -42.71 -3.07
CA TYR A 352 10.91 -44.06 -3.68
C TYR A 352 11.56 -44.05 -5.07
N ASN A 353 12.16 -42.96 -5.51
CA ASN A 353 12.67 -42.72 -6.87
C ASN A 353 11.57 -42.79 -7.97
N LEU A 354 10.34 -42.44 -7.59
CA LEU A 354 9.20 -42.38 -8.50
C LEU A 354 8.87 -40.93 -8.83
N TYR A 355 8.62 -40.63 -10.11
CA TYR A 355 8.37 -39.28 -10.60
C TYR A 355 7.13 -39.26 -11.47
N VAL A 356 6.16 -38.39 -11.12
CA VAL A 356 4.84 -38.30 -11.76
C VAL A 356 4.94 -38.02 -13.26
N SER A 357 5.97 -37.27 -13.70
CA SER A 357 6.19 -36.96 -15.12
C SER A 357 6.49 -38.19 -15.98
N ARG A 358 7.04 -39.25 -15.38
CA ARG A 358 7.32 -40.55 -15.98
C ARG A 358 7.53 -41.57 -14.89
N MET A 359 6.51 -42.38 -14.62
CA MET A 359 6.59 -43.45 -13.63
C MET A 359 7.47 -44.58 -14.18
N ASP A 360 8.56 -44.86 -13.45
CA ASP A 360 9.52 -45.93 -13.76
C ASP A 360 9.76 -46.77 -12.51
N TYR A 361 9.15 -47.93 -12.45
CA TYR A 361 9.21 -48.81 -11.29
C TYR A 361 10.47 -49.69 -11.31
N THR A 362 11.19 -49.79 -12.44
CA THR A 362 12.40 -50.63 -12.56
C THR A 362 13.56 -50.09 -11.72
N ASN A 363 13.58 -48.79 -11.47
CA ASN A 363 14.60 -48.12 -10.66
C ASN A 363 14.07 -47.63 -9.31
N MET A 364 12.96 -48.18 -8.86
CA MET A 364 12.34 -47.85 -7.58
C MET A 364 13.18 -48.33 -6.38
N TYR A 365 13.20 -47.57 -5.31
CA TYR A 365 13.86 -47.95 -4.06
C TYR A 365 12.94 -48.87 -3.23
N PHE A 366 12.97 -50.20 -3.50
CA PHE A 366 12.14 -51.19 -2.82
C PHE A 366 12.46 -51.32 -1.33
N ASP A 367 13.69 -51.04 -0.92
CA ASP A 367 14.16 -51.03 0.46
C ASP A 367 13.48 -49.93 1.32
N ARG A 368 12.92 -48.91 0.72
CA ARG A 368 12.17 -47.88 1.41
C ARG A 368 10.68 -48.17 1.57
N VAL A 369 10.19 -49.23 0.94
CA VAL A 369 8.77 -49.58 1.02
C VAL A 369 8.48 -50.22 2.38
N ASN A 370 7.52 -49.64 3.11
CA ASN A 370 7.16 -50.03 4.47
C ASN A 370 6.03 -51.08 4.46
N LEU A 371 6.36 -52.30 4.00
CA LEU A 371 5.45 -53.45 3.95
C LEU A 371 6.17 -54.68 4.55
N GLU A 372 5.42 -55.52 5.26
CA GLU A 372 5.95 -56.74 5.82
C GLU A 372 6.32 -57.78 4.74
N GLY A 373 7.48 -58.43 4.86
CA GLY A 373 7.96 -59.50 3.96
C GLY A 373 8.57 -58.98 2.66
N THR A 374 8.76 -59.88 1.68
CA THR A 374 9.38 -59.56 0.38
C THR A 374 8.47 -58.61 -0.42
N VAL A 375 9.03 -57.49 -0.88
CA VAL A 375 8.35 -56.48 -1.67
C VAL A 375 8.85 -56.56 -3.11
N ASP A 376 7.92 -56.71 -4.03
CA ASP A 376 8.13 -56.63 -5.46
C ASP A 376 7.04 -55.80 -6.14
N GLU A 377 7.21 -55.52 -7.41
CA GLU A 377 6.26 -54.74 -8.22
C GLU A 377 4.85 -55.34 -8.24
N LYS A 378 4.75 -56.68 -8.27
CA LYS A 378 3.48 -57.42 -8.26
C LYS A 378 2.71 -57.13 -6.97
N ARG A 379 3.37 -57.24 -5.83
CA ARG A 379 2.76 -57.02 -4.52
C ARG A 379 2.24 -55.58 -4.37
N ILE A 380 3.01 -54.61 -4.84
CA ILE A 380 2.55 -53.20 -4.84
C ILE A 380 1.32 -53.05 -5.72
N CYS A 381 1.30 -53.69 -6.90
CA CYS A 381 0.15 -53.69 -7.80
C CYS A 381 -1.08 -54.34 -7.14
N ASP A 382 -0.92 -55.46 -6.47
CA ASP A 382 -2.02 -56.15 -5.76
C ASP A 382 -2.58 -55.29 -4.62
N ASN A 383 -1.72 -54.62 -3.82
CA ASN A 383 -2.13 -53.70 -2.78
C ASN A 383 -2.90 -52.48 -3.38
N LEU A 384 -2.40 -51.91 -4.48
CA LEU A 384 -3.05 -50.81 -5.15
C LEU A 384 -4.42 -51.19 -5.71
N ASN A 385 -4.55 -52.44 -6.26
CA ASN A 385 -5.83 -52.97 -6.72
C ASN A 385 -6.82 -53.15 -5.57
N THR A 386 -6.37 -53.61 -4.40
CA THR A 386 -7.21 -53.70 -3.20
C THR A 386 -7.74 -52.32 -2.78
N ILE A 387 -6.88 -51.31 -2.74
CA ILE A 387 -7.27 -49.92 -2.43
C ILE A 387 -8.28 -49.39 -3.45
N ARG A 388 -8.04 -49.64 -4.75
CA ARG A 388 -8.94 -49.22 -5.83
C ARG A 388 -10.30 -49.91 -5.76
N GLU A 389 -10.33 -51.20 -5.47
CA GLU A 389 -11.58 -51.95 -5.29
C GLU A 389 -12.43 -51.38 -4.14
N GLU A 390 -11.79 -51.01 -3.02
CA GLU A 390 -12.48 -50.38 -1.89
C GLU A 390 -12.98 -48.97 -2.20
N MET A 391 -12.22 -48.23 -3.04
CA MET A 391 -12.58 -46.83 -3.42
C MET A 391 -13.65 -46.73 -4.51
N PHE A 392 -13.61 -47.63 -5.50
CA PHE A 392 -14.40 -47.49 -6.73
C PHE A 392 -15.20 -48.76 -7.11
N GLY A 393 -15.09 -49.85 -6.38
CA GLY A 393 -15.60 -51.16 -6.75
C GLY A 393 -14.61 -51.90 -7.64
N LYS A 394 -15.04 -53.05 -8.22
CA LYS A 394 -14.15 -53.97 -8.94
C LYS A 394 -13.41 -53.29 -10.10
N GLN A 395 -12.15 -52.94 -9.87
CA GLN A 395 -11.20 -52.44 -10.86
C GLN A 395 -9.88 -53.18 -10.70
N TYR A 396 -9.60 -54.14 -11.58
CA TYR A 396 -8.34 -54.87 -11.56
C TYR A 396 -7.45 -54.43 -12.72
N ASN A 397 -6.23 -53.95 -12.38
CA ASN A 397 -5.18 -53.64 -13.34
C ASN A 397 -4.04 -54.64 -13.19
N LYS A 398 -3.58 -55.22 -14.30
CA LYS A 398 -2.49 -56.16 -14.34
C LYS A 398 -1.12 -55.54 -14.05
N PHE A 399 -0.98 -54.23 -14.29
CA PHE A 399 0.27 -53.48 -14.19
C PHE A 399 0.08 -52.24 -13.37
N LEU A 400 1.15 -51.74 -12.77
CA LEU A 400 1.20 -50.43 -12.13
C LEU A 400 0.98 -49.31 -13.15
N PRO A 401 0.36 -48.19 -12.78
CA PRO A 401 0.05 -47.11 -13.70
C PRO A 401 1.32 -46.37 -14.15
N THR A 402 1.44 -46.07 -15.43
CA THR A 402 2.53 -45.25 -16.01
C THR A 402 2.25 -43.77 -15.94
N GLN A 403 0.98 -43.38 -15.78
CA GLN A 403 0.50 -42.02 -15.52
C GLN A 403 -0.42 -42.06 -14.32
N ILE A 404 -0.28 -41.06 -13.45
CA ILE A 404 -1.07 -41.01 -12.22
C ILE A 404 -1.66 -39.61 -12.05
N SER A 405 -2.90 -39.54 -11.55
CA SER A 405 -3.50 -38.36 -11.01
C SER A 405 -3.10 -38.14 -9.56
N LEU A 406 -3.39 -36.96 -9.01
CA LEU A 406 -3.16 -36.68 -7.58
C LEU A 406 -3.75 -37.80 -6.66
N LEU A 407 -4.98 -38.24 -6.94
CA LEU A 407 -5.63 -39.28 -6.14
C LEU A 407 -4.92 -40.63 -6.33
N ASP A 408 -4.51 -41.01 -7.56
CA ASP A 408 -3.74 -42.19 -7.83
C ASP A 408 -2.40 -42.21 -7.11
N GLY A 409 -1.72 -41.06 -7.02
CA GLY A 409 -0.46 -40.90 -6.31
C GLY A 409 -0.60 -41.15 -4.81
N TYR A 410 -1.61 -40.61 -4.17
CA TYR A 410 -1.86 -40.90 -2.74
C TYR A 410 -2.33 -42.33 -2.50
N MET A 411 -3.07 -42.96 -3.45
CA MET A 411 -3.39 -44.38 -3.37
C MET A 411 -2.11 -45.24 -3.53
N LEU A 412 -1.20 -44.86 -4.43
CA LEU A 412 0.07 -45.54 -4.61
C LEU A 412 0.94 -45.37 -3.35
N LEU A 413 1.04 -44.20 -2.78
CA LEU A 413 1.75 -43.96 -1.51
C LEU A 413 1.19 -44.86 -0.39
N LEU A 414 -0.14 -45.04 -0.30
CA LEU A 414 -0.75 -45.96 0.64
C LEU A 414 -0.37 -47.41 0.32
N ALA A 415 -0.35 -47.81 -0.96
CA ALA A 415 0.04 -49.14 -1.40
C ALA A 415 1.51 -49.45 -1.10
N LEU A 416 2.38 -48.43 -1.07
CA LEU A 416 3.79 -48.52 -0.66
C LEU A 416 3.97 -48.53 0.86
N GLY A 417 2.91 -48.34 1.62
CA GLY A 417 2.96 -48.21 3.07
C GLY A 417 3.50 -46.86 3.57
N ASP A 418 3.46 -45.82 2.74
CA ASP A 418 3.90 -44.50 3.14
C ASP A 418 3.00 -43.87 4.22
N GLU A 419 3.63 -43.29 5.24
CA GLU A 419 2.93 -42.75 6.41
C GLU A 419 2.04 -41.54 6.07
N ILE A 420 2.30 -40.82 4.97
CA ILE A 420 1.50 -39.66 4.58
C ILE A 420 0.03 -40.01 4.35
N SER A 421 -0.23 -41.18 3.78
CA SER A 421 -1.56 -41.67 3.48
C SER A 421 -2.17 -42.52 4.61
N LYS A 422 -1.43 -42.84 5.67
CA LYS A 422 -1.91 -43.60 6.82
C LYS A 422 -2.59 -42.69 7.85
N MET A 423 -3.75 -43.08 8.34
CA MET A 423 -4.42 -42.38 9.45
C MET A 423 -4.09 -43.04 10.79
N ARG A 424 -3.88 -42.24 11.85
CA ARG A 424 -3.54 -42.74 13.21
C ARG A 424 -4.54 -43.77 13.76
N ASN A 425 -5.80 -43.72 13.33
CA ASN A 425 -6.89 -44.58 13.76
C ASN A 425 -7.13 -45.78 12.82
N GLY A 426 -6.25 -46.05 11.86
CA GLY A 426 -6.42 -47.12 10.88
C GLY A 426 -7.45 -46.89 9.77
N ARG A 427 -8.09 -45.73 9.74
CA ARG A 427 -9.13 -45.37 8.74
C ARG A 427 -8.50 -44.75 7.49
N HIS A 428 -7.56 -45.43 6.85
CA HIS A 428 -6.83 -44.88 5.69
C HIS A 428 -7.75 -44.56 4.51
N MET A 429 -8.80 -45.35 4.35
CA MET A 429 -9.79 -45.14 3.29
C MET A 429 -10.62 -43.87 3.49
N ASP A 430 -10.87 -43.46 4.74
CA ASP A 430 -11.58 -42.19 5.03
C ASP A 430 -10.75 -41.00 4.55
N PHE A 431 -9.44 -41.04 4.69
CA PHE A 431 -8.53 -40.03 4.14
C PHE A 431 -8.64 -39.95 2.61
N LEU A 432 -8.56 -41.07 1.89
CA LEU A 432 -8.66 -41.12 0.43
C LEU A 432 -10.03 -40.64 -0.07
N LYS A 433 -11.12 -41.07 0.62
CA LYS A 433 -12.48 -40.58 0.31
C LYS A 433 -12.62 -39.06 0.51
N LYS A 434 -12.04 -38.55 1.61
CA LYS A 434 -12.00 -37.08 1.85
C LYS A 434 -11.18 -36.35 0.79
N LEU A 435 -9.98 -36.86 0.46
CA LEU A 435 -9.14 -36.31 -0.61
C LEU A 435 -9.91 -36.28 -1.94
N ARG A 436 -10.58 -37.36 -2.33
CA ARG A 436 -11.40 -37.44 -3.54
C ARG A 436 -12.48 -36.37 -3.56
N SER A 437 -13.17 -36.18 -2.44
CA SER A 437 -14.19 -35.15 -2.29
C SER A 437 -13.61 -33.73 -2.46
N MET A 438 -12.45 -33.45 -1.87
CA MET A 438 -11.76 -32.17 -1.97
C MET A 438 -11.24 -31.88 -3.38
N VAL A 439 -10.68 -32.91 -4.05
CA VAL A 439 -10.26 -32.80 -5.46
C VAL A 439 -11.47 -32.52 -6.36
N TYR A 440 -12.62 -33.16 -6.09
CA TYR A 440 -13.84 -32.90 -6.83
C TYR A 440 -14.34 -31.46 -6.69
N LEU A 441 -14.32 -30.88 -5.49
CA LEU A 441 -14.68 -29.48 -5.25
C LEU A 441 -13.81 -28.54 -6.10
N ARG A 442 -12.49 -28.75 -6.10
CA ARG A 442 -11.57 -27.94 -6.91
C ARG A 442 -11.81 -28.13 -8.42
N ASN A 443 -12.01 -29.37 -8.88
CA ASN A 443 -12.19 -29.66 -10.31
C ASN A 443 -13.47 -29.01 -10.88
N ASN A 444 -14.48 -28.78 -10.06
CA ASN A 444 -15.71 -28.08 -10.42
C ASN A 444 -15.57 -26.55 -10.39
N SER A 445 -14.42 -26.02 -9.99
CA SER A 445 -14.16 -24.58 -9.99
C SER A 445 -13.82 -24.05 -11.39
N ILE A 446 -14.04 -22.76 -11.59
CA ILE A 446 -13.78 -22.05 -12.87
C ILE A 446 -12.29 -22.07 -13.26
N PHE A 447 -11.38 -22.20 -12.29
CA PHE A 447 -9.94 -22.30 -12.55
C PHE A 447 -9.47 -23.76 -12.82
N ALA A 448 -10.40 -24.71 -12.95
CA ALA A 448 -10.12 -26.08 -13.38
C ALA A 448 -10.98 -26.43 -14.60
N HIS A 449 -11.98 -27.28 -14.42
CA HIS A 449 -12.83 -27.79 -15.49
C HIS A 449 -14.31 -27.44 -15.28
N GLY A 450 -14.66 -26.80 -14.17
CA GLY A 450 -16.01 -26.37 -13.81
C GLY A 450 -16.33 -24.96 -14.28
N LEU A 451 -17.56 -24.52 -13.97
CA LEU A 451 -18.07 -23.21 -14.37
C LEU A 451 -18.47 -22.34 -13.17
N GLY A 452 -18.35 -22.85 -11.95
CA GLY A 452 -18.74 -22.16 -10.72
C GLY A 452 -17.55 -21.60 -9.95
N PRO A 453 -17.70 -20.44 -9.26
CA PRO A 453 -16.68 -19.95 -8.34
C PRO A 453 -16.65 -20.81 -7.07
N VAL A 454 -15.50 -20.89 -6.41
CA VAL A 454 -15.35 -21.54 -5.10
C VAL A 454 -15.98 -20.66 -4.02
N GLY A 455 -16.99 -21.19 -3.32
CA GLY A 455 -17.60 -20.53 -2.18
C GLY A 455 -16.71 -20.53 -0.95
N VAL A 456 -16.89 -19.55 -0.04
CA VAL A 456 -16.08 -19.41 1.19
C VAL A 456 -16.11 -20.71 2.04
N THR A 457 -17.28 -21.31 2.20
CA THR A 457 -17.44 -22.54 2.99
C THR A 457 -16.66 -23.72 2.41
N ASP A 458 -16.69 -23.90 1.09
CA ASP A 458 -15.97 -24.95 0.40
C ASP A 458 -14.45 -24.70 0.41
N TYR A 459 -14.04 -23.43 0.24
CA TYR A 459 -12.66 -23.02 0.40
C TYR A 459 -12.12 -23.36 1.80
N VAL A 460 -12.83 -22.99 2.87
CA VAL A 460 -12.40 -23.25 4.25
C VAL A 460 -12.24 -24.76 4.51
N ARG A 461 -13.18 -25.57 4.06
CA ARG A 461 -13.09 -27.04 4.18
C ARG A 461 -11.87 -27.59 3.43
N PHE A 462 -11.62 -27.09 2.23
CA PHE A 462 -10.48 -27.50 1.42
C PHE A 462 -9.17 -27.06 2.06
N ARG A 463 -9.07 -25.79 2.48
CA ARG A 463 -7.90 -25.24 3.16
C ARG A 463 -7.54 -26.06 4.41
N ASP A 464 -8.51 -26.28 5.28
CA ASP A 464 -8.27 -27.00 6.54
C ASP A 464 -7.80 -28.43 6.28
N PHE A 465 -8.37 -29.09 5.28
CA PHE A 465 -7.88 -30.42 4.85
C PHE A 465 -6.43 -30.38 4.35
N VAL A 466 -6.08 -29.40 3.52
CA VAL A 466 -4.72 -29.27 2.98
C VAL A 466 -3.72 -28.96 4.10
N LEU A 467 -4.10 -28.10 5.05
CA LEU A 467 -3.25 -27.77 6.19
C LEU A 467 -3.01 -28.99 7.10
N ASP A 468 -4.01 -29.85 7.30
CA ASP A 468 -3.86 -31.11 8.05
C ASP A 468 -2.84 -32.03 7.34
N VAL A 469 -2.94 -32.15 6.01
CA VAL A 469 -2.00 -33.00 5.23
C VAL A 469 -0.59 -32.43 5.26
N PHE A 470 -0.47 -31.09 5.12
CA PHE A 470 0.82 -30.42 5.14
C PHE A 470 1.48 -30.44 6.52
N SER A 471 0.70 -30.27 7.59
CA SER A 471 1.22 -30.44 8.95
C SER A 471 1.78 -31.84 9.17
N LYS A 472 1.05 -32.87 8.71
CA LYS A 472 1.51 -34.25 8.77
C LYS A 472 2.78 -34.49 7.95
N TYR A 473 2.86 -33.91 6.74
CA TYR A 473 4.08 -33.94 5.94
C TYR A 473 5.27 -33.34 6.71
N CYS A 474 5.07 -32.19 7.33
CA CYS A 474 6.11 -31.54 8.13
C CYS A 474 6.55 -32.42 9.32
N GLU A 475 5.61 -33.11 10.01
CA GLU A 475 5.93 -34.05 11.07
C GLU A 475 6.80 -35.21 10.55
N LEU A 476 6.48 -35.77 9.37
CA LEU A 476 7.22 -36.90 8.78
C LEU A 476 8.63 -36.52 8.31
N GLU A 477 8.81 -35.28 7.92
CA GLU A 477 10.09 -34.73 7.44
C GLU A 477 10.88 -33.98 8.53
N ASP A 478 10.46 -34.06 9.80
CA ASP A 478 11.06 -33.28 10.91
C ASP A 478 11.21 -31.79 10.63
N ILE A 479 10.17 -31.19 10.05
CA ILE A 479 10.10 -29.77 9.73
C ILE A 479 9.29 -29.06 10.81
N PRO A 480 9.82 -28.03 11.50
CA PRO A 480 9.09 -27.27 12.49
C PRO A 480 8.04 -26.35 11.84
N TYR A 481 6.86 -26.91 11.54
CA TYR A 481 5.78 -26.26 10.81
C TYR A 481 5.44 -24.85 11.31
N ALA A 482 5.27 -24.70 12.64
CA ALA A 482 4.88 -23.42 13.23
C ALA A 482 5.94 -22.32 12.97
N GLN A 483 7.23 -22.68 13.13
CA GLN A 483 8.35 -21.76 12.91
C GLN A 483 8.47 -21.35 11.44
N TYR A 484 8.50 -22.35 10.51
CA TYR A 484 8.58 -22.05 9.08
C TYR A 484 7.37 -21.24 8.60
N SER A 485 6.17 -21.59 9.08
CA SER A 485 4.94 -20.89 8.75
C SER A 485 4.95 -19.43 9.20
N ASP A 486 5.64 -19.12 10.31
CA ASP A 486 5.84 -17.75 10.78
C ASP A 486 6.98 -17.06 10.01
N ASP A 487 8.09 -17.73 9.77
CA ASP A 487 9.25 -17.18 9.05
C ASP A 487 8.91 -16.74 7.61
N VAL A 488 8.05 -17.48 6.89
CA VAL A 488 7.60 -17.08 5.52
C VAL A 488 6.51 -16.02 5.51
N ARG A 489 5.91 -15.69 6.65
CA ARG A 489 4.81 -14.73 6.71
C ARG A 489 5.26 -13.34 6.29
N TRP A 490 4.56 -12.75 5.33
CA TRP A 490 4.83 -11.39 4.89
C TRP A 490 4.24 -10.38 5.86
N TYR A 491 5.07 -9.47 6.34
CA TYR A 491 4.71 -8.47 7.33
C TYR A 491 4.53 -7.11 6.67
N SER A 492 3.54 -6.34 7.15
CA SER A 492 3.44 -4.93 6.85
C SER A 492 4.30 -4.16 7.87
N PRO A 493 5.42 -3.57 7.45
CA PRO A 493 6.30 -2.83 8.35
C PRO A 493 5.70 -1.47 8.76
N LEU A 494 4.62 -1.10 8.14
CA LEU A 494 4.19 0.29 8.02
C LEU A 494 3.27 0.74 9.15
N HIS A 495 2.66 -0.18 9.89
CA HIS A 495 1.87 0.17 11.09
C HIS A 495 2.70 0.90 12.14
N SER A 496 3.99 0.61 12.21
CA SER A 496 4.92 1.25 13.11
C SER A 496 5.48 2.58 12.61
N LEU A 497 5.55 2.83 11.30
CA LEU A 497 6.02 4.10 10.73
C LEU A 497 5.07 5.27 11.03
N TYR A 498 3.75 5.01 11.09
CA TYR A 498 2.75 6.05 11.29
C TYR A 498 2.66 6.54 12.73
N TYR A 499 2.79 5.64 13.71
CA TYR A 499 2.59 5.97 15.13
C TYR A 499 3.80 6.59 15.84
N THR A 500 5.01 6.45 15.30
CA THR A 500 6.22 7.01 15.91
C THR A 500 6.49 8.46 15.52
N ASN A 501 5.96 8.92 14.38
CA ASN A 501 6.10 10.33 13.99
C ASN A 501 5.08 11.27 14.67
N ILE A 502 3.98 10.73 15.24
CA ILE A 502 2.96 11.53 15.96
C ILE A 502 3.28 11.67 17.45
N GLY A 503 4.23 10.90 17.97
CA GLY A 503 4.59 10.85 19.40
C GLY A 503 5.94 11.45 19.78
N ARG A 504 6.57 12.23 18.90
CA ARG A 504 7.81 12.98 19.22
C ARG A 504 7.61 14.46 19.09
#